data_fca68a7699c5c682ee0089a9240d9f85
#
_entry.id   fca68a7699c5c682ee0089a9240d9f85
#
_cell.length_a   1.000
_cell.length_b   1.000
_cell.length_c   1.000
_cell.angle_alpha   90.00
_cell.angle_beta   90.00
_cell.angle_gamma   90.00
#
_symmetry.space_group_name_H-M   'P 1'
#
loop_
_entity.id
_entity.type
_entity.pdbx_description
1 polymer ?
#
loop_
_entity_poly.entity_id
_entity_poly.type
_entity_poly.pdbx_seq_one_letter_code
_entity_poly.pdbx_strand_id
1 'polypeptide(L)'
;MINKMQAVVYTAPNEMTFYSEYKPTQIDRDDDVLLRIESVGICGSDMHAYHGKDPRRNPGLILGHEFCGEIVEGIHKGQKVTGNPLITCGKCEYCLQGRDNLCSDRDMIGMSRQGAFAQYMTIPNQCLVHAPSTMNSNHVALTEPAATVVHAVNLAIENSFKPISDCHVLVIGAGAIGLLTALLLKSHGVKMQVLETNMARHPCVKEHVGVIAMNPLTDSVKDSTFDVVID
;
A
#
# COMPACT_ATOMS: atom_id res chain seq x y z
N MET A 1 6.69 -21.55 19.98
CA MET A 1 6.16 -20.21 20.34
C MET A 1 7.29 -19.20 20.25
N ILE A 2 7.07 -18.10 19.54
CA ILE A 2 8.04 -17.02 19.41
C ILE A 2 7.94 -16.17 20.68
N ASN A 3 9.02 -16.10 21.46
CA ASN A 3 9.01 -15.39 22.75
C ASN A 3 9.44 -13.94 22.63
N LYS A 4 10.24 -13.60 21.61
CA LYS A 4 10.79 -12.26 21.35
C LYS A 4 10.95 -12.06 19.86
N MET A 5 10.83 -10.81 19.39
CA MET A 5 11.06 -10.41 18.00
C MET A 5 11.68 -9.01 17.91
N GLN A 6 12.23 -8.67 16.77
CA GLN A 6 12.62 -7.30 16.48
C GLN A 6 11.39 -6.53 15.97
N ALA A 7 11.27 -5.28 16.39
CA ALA A 7 10.19 -4.39 15.95
C ALA A 7 10.62 -2.93 15.98
N VAL A 8 10.03 -2.13 15.09
CA VAL A 8 10.12 -0.67 15.09
C VAL A 8 8.77 -0.14 15.53
N VAL A 9 8.73 0.52 16.67
CA VAL A 9 7.49 0.96 17.34
C VAL A 9 7.38 2.48 17.29
N TYR A 10 6.24 2.99 16.93
CA TYR A 10 5.91 4.41 17.06
C TYR A 10 5.75 4.74 18.55
N THR A 11 6.62 5.59 19.10
CA THR A 11 6.66 5.90 20.53
C THR A 11 6.20 7.32 20.85
N ALA A 12 6.40 8.24 19.91
CA ALA A 12 5.92 9.62 20.05
C ALA A 12 5.97 10.31 18.65
N PRO A 13 5.36 11.49 18.47
CA PRO A 13 5.54 12.30 17.28
C PRO A 13 7.03 12.54 16.96
N ASN A 14 7.42 12.22 15.73
CA ASN A 14 8.78 12.22 15.21
C ASN A 14 9.73 11.21 15.88
N GLU A 15 9.20 10.18 16.52
CA GLU A 15 9.99 9.16 17.20
C GLU A 15 9.52 7.75 16.88
N MET A 16 10.45 6.93 16.36
CA MET A 16 10.29 5.50 16.16
C MET A 16 11.42 4.80 16.89
N THR A 17 11.09 3.88 17.78
CA THR A 17 12.09 3.16 18.59
C THR A 17 12.24 1.74 18.08
N PHE A 18 13.49 1.34 17.82
CA PHE A 18 13.83 -0.06 17.51
C PHE A 18 13.99 -0.86 18.79
N TYR A 19 13.31 -1.99 18.86
CA TYR A 19 13.44 -2.99 19.92
C TYR A 19 14.00 -4.27 19.35
N SER A 20 15.12 -4.76 19.89
CA SER A 20 15.70 -6.06 19.53
C SER A 20 14.96 -7.24 20.18
N GLU A 21 14.22 -7.00 21.25
CA GLU A 21 13.50 -8.00 22.05
C GLU A 21 12.09 -7.49 22.40
N TYR A 22 11.26 -7.29 21.38
CA TYR A 22 9.86 -6.89 21.56
C TYR A 22 9.00 -8.13 21.84
N LYS A 23 7.91 -7.95 22.61
CA LYS A 23 6.93 -9.02 22.81
C LYS A 23 6.20 -9.26 21.47
N PRO A 24 6.13 -10.51 20.98
CA PRO A 24 5.42 -10.79 19.74
C PRO A 24 3.97 -10.37 19.77
N THR A 25 3.44 -10.03 18.61
CA THR A 25 2.02 -9.80 18.42
C THR A 25 1.25 -11.06 18.85
N GLN A 26 0.27 -10.89 19.70
CA GLN A 26 -0.57 -12.03 20.13
C GLN A 26 -1.54 -12.41 19.03
N ILE A 27 -1.91 -13.68 18.98
CA ILE A 27 -3.07 -14.13 18.21
C ILE A 27 -4.29 -13.61 18.97
N ASP A 28 -4.93 -12.59 18.41
CA ASP A 28 -6.08 -11.93 19.04
C ASP A 28 -7.41 -12.55 18.60
N ARG A 29 -7.39 -13.31 17.50
CA ARG A 29 -8.57 -13.97 16.93
C ARG A 29 -8.23 -15.43 16.62
N ASP A 30 -9.23 -16.30 16.72
CA ASP A 30 -9.07 -17.75 16.43
C ASP A 30 -8.66 -18.02 14.97
N ASP A 31 -8.97 -17.11 14.05
CA ASP A 31 -8.65 -17.18 12.63
C ASP A 31 -7.36 -16.44 12.24
N ASP A 32 -6.63 -15.89 13.21
CA ASP A 32 -5.37 -15.19 12.94
C ASP A 32 -4.26 -16.16 12.51
N VAL A 33 -3.54 -15.75 11.47
CA VAL A 33 -2.38 -16.44 10.92
C VAL A 33 -1.12 -15.67 11.27
N LEU A 34 -0.10 -16.37 11.77
CA LEU A 34 1.20 -15.78 12.08
C LEU A 34 2.07 -15.75 10.83
N LEU A 35 2.57 -14.56 10.51
CA LEU A 35 3.46 -14.30 9.40
C LEU A 35 4.85 -13.93 9.88
N ARG A 36 5.88 -14.43 9.20
CA ARG A 36 7.24 -13.90 9.23
C ARG A 36 7.40 -12.89 8.10
N ILE A 37 7.66 -11.64 8.44
CA ILE A 37 7.74 -10.55 7.46
C ILE A 37 9.08 -10.62 6.73
N GLU A 38 9.03 -10.51 5.41
CA GLU A 38 10.20 -10.51 4.51
C GLU A 38 10.48 -9.14 3.91
N SER A 39 9.44 -8.38 3.66
CA SER A 39 9.53 -7.02 3.11
C SER A 39 8.33 -6.18 3.54
N VAL A 40 8.54 -4.90 3.77
CA VAL A 40 7.49 -3.96 4.12
C VAL A 40 7.77 -2.60 3.48
N GLY A 41 6.74 -2.00 2.87
CA GLY A 41 6.74 -0.64 2.35
C GLY A 41 6.43 0.39 3.44
N ILE A 42 6.78 1.64 3.16
CA ILE A 42 6.44 2.80 4.00
C ILE A 42 5.41 3.63 3.25
N CYS A 43 4.17 3.60 3.70
CA CYS A 43 3.10 4.42 3.15
C CYS A 43 3.22 5.88 3.61
N GLY A 44 2.71 6.80 2.81
CA GLY A 44 2.54 8.19 3.22
C GLY A 44 1.72 8.35 4.50
N SER A 45 0.78 7.45 4.75
CA SER A 45 0.00 7.43 5.99
C SER A 45 0.83 7.08 7.22
N ASP A 46 1.88 6.24 7.09
CA ASP A 46 2.82 5.96 8.18
C ASP A 46 3.65 7.22 8.50
N MET A 47 4.00 8.02 7.48
CA MET A 47 4.66 9.31 7.68
C MET A 47 3.76 10.32 8.38
N HIS A 48 2.45 10.33 8.09
CA HIS A 48 1.50 11.16 8.84
C HIS A 48 1.43 10.75 10.31
N ALA A 49 1.43 9.44 10.59
CA ALA A 49 1.52 8.92 11.96
C ALA A 49 2.82 9.35 12.64
N TYR A 50 3.95 9.13 11.99
CA TYR A 50 5.27 9.52 12.47
C TYR A 50 5.32 11.00 12.88
N HIS A 51 4.74 11.89 12.08
CA HIS A 51 4.68 13.32 12.38
C HIS A 51 3.59 13.71 13.40
N GLY A 52 2.87 12.75 13.99
CA GLY A 52 1.79 13.01 14.95
C GLY A 52 0.56 13.68 14.35
N LYS A 53 0.37 13.58 13.03
CA LYS A 53 -0.75 14.20 12.30
C LYS A 53 -1.96 13.26 12.14
N ASP A 54 -1.85 12.00 12.54
CA ASP A 54 -2.95 11.04 12.52
C ASP A 54 -3.38 10.65 13.93
N PRO A 55 -4.50 11.19 14.44
CA PRO A 55 -4.95 10.94 15.81
C PRO A 55 -5.44 9.50 16.05
N ARG A 56 -5.57 8.69 14.99
CA ARG A 56 -5.98 7.28 15.11
C ARG A 56 -4.83 6.37 15.50
N ARG A 57 -3.59 6.84 15.35
CA ARG A 57 -2.38 6.07 15.65
C ARG A 57 -1.76 6.56 16.95
N ASN A 58 -1.76 5.69 17.96
CA ASN A 58 -1.28 6.00 19.30
C ASN A 58 0.14 5.43 19.53
N PRO A 59 0.95 6.05 20.40
CA PRO A 59 2.22 5.49 20.84
C PRO A 59 2.08 4.05 21.35
N GLY A 60 3.07 3.21 21.05
CA GLY A 60 3.06 1.77 21.31
C GLY A 60 2.61 0.93 20.11
N LEU A 61 2.25 1.58 18.99
CA LEU A 61 1.83 0.91 17.78
C LEU A 61 3.03 0.57 16.88
N ILE A 62 3.03 -0.66 16.35
CA ILE A 62 3.86 -1.05 15.21
C ILE A 62 3.10 -0.63 13.95
N LEU A 63 3.70 0.26 13.14
CA LEU A 63 3.13 0.73 11.88
C LEU A 63 3.40 -0.28 10.74
N GLY A 64 3.07 0.10 9.49
CA GLY A 64 3.32 -0.68 8.28
C GLY A 64 2.17 -1.61 7.93
N HIS A 65 1.71 -1.50 6.68
CA HIS A 65 0.56 -2.25 6.14
C HIS A 65 0.76 -2.68 4.67
N GLU A 66 1.90 -2.32 4.06
CA GLU A 66 2.32 -2.72 2.72
C GLU A 66 3.38 -3.81 2.87
N PHE A 67 3.03 -5.08 2.90
CA PHE A 67 3.98 -6.14 3.31
C PHE A 67 3.97 -7.37 2.40
N CYS A 68 5.07 -8.11 2.50
CA CYS A 68 5.20 -9.49 2.10
C CYS A 68 5.69 -10.31 3.28
N GLY A 69 5.11 -11.47 3.50
CA GLY A 69 5.54 -12.41 4.53
C GLY A 69 5.34 -13.86 4.12
N GLU A 70 5.81 -14.74 4.98
CA GLU A 70 5.65 -16.19 4.87
C GLU A 70 4.81 -16.69 6.05
N ILE A 71 3.86 -17.59 5.79
CA ILE A 71 3.07 -18.24 6.83
C ILE A 71 3.97 -19.15 7.67
N VAL A 72 3.97 -18.93 8.99
CA VAL A 72 4.89 -19.63 9.91
C VAL A 72 4.41 -21.02 10.29
N GLU A 73 3.08 -21.23 10.37
CA GLU A 73 2.48 -22.48 10.87
C GLU A 73 1.16 -22.79 10.17
N GLY A 74 0.64 -24.02 10.39
CA GLY A 74 -0.61 -24.49 9.80
C GLY A 74 -0.44 -25.12 8.43
N ILE A 75 -1.57 -25.41 7.76
CA ILE A 75 -1.63 -26.15 6.49
C ILE A 75 -0.96 -25.38 5.32
N HIS A 76 -0.89 -24.07 5.43
CA HIS A 76 -0.29 -23.19 4.42
C HIS A 76 1.11 -22.69 4.79
N LYS A 77 1.77 -23.34 5.77
CA LYS A 77 3.13 -23.01 6.20
C LYS A 77 4.10 -22.95 5.01
N GLY A 78 4.93 -21.93 4.99
CA GLY A 78 5.92 -21.68 3.94
C GLY A 78 5.37 -20.97 2.70
N GLN A 79 4.06 -20.69 2.64
CA GLN A 79 3.50 -19.95 1.53
C GLN A 79 3.79 -18.45 1.67
N LYS A 80 4.17 -17.84 0.56
CA LYS A 80 4.38 -16.39 0.44
C LYS A 80 3.04 -15.69 0.31
N VAL A 81 2.84 -14.66 1.12
CA VAL A 81 1.57 -13.93 1.18
C VAL A 81 1.79 -12.43 1.34
N THR A 82 0.80 -11.68 0.95
CA THR A 82 0.49 -10.32 1.41
C THR A 82 -0.91 -10.31 1.99
N GLY A 83 -1.52 -9.16 2.19
CA GLY A 83 -2.89 -9.12 2.68
C GLY A 83 -3.58 -7.79 2.51
N ASN A 84 -4.90 -7.83 2.57
CA ASN A 84 -5.71 -6.63 2.71
C ASN A 84 -5.56 -6.12 4.16
N PRO A 85 -5.01 -4.92 4.38
CA PRO A 85 -4.86 -4.39 5.74
C PRO A 85 -6.19 -4.02 6.40
N LEU A 86 -7.26 -3.87 5.63
CA LEU A 86 -8.60 -3.57 6.13
C LEU A 86 -9.27 -4.85 6.62
N ILE A 87 -9.50 -4.93 7.92
CA ILE A 87 -10.19 -6.04 8.57
C ILE A 87 -11.63 -5.62 8.83
N THR A 88 -12.60 -6.32 8.26
CA THR A 88 -14.01 -5.97 8.35
C THR A 88 -14.79 -7.04 9.10
N CYS A 89 -15.99 -6.70 9.57
CA CYS A 89 -16.80 -7.63 10.37
C CYS A 89 -17.45 -8.77 9.53
N GLY A 90 -17.51 -8.63 8.21
CA GLY A 90 -18.07 -9.61 7.27
C GLY A 90 -19.60 -9.81 7.34
N LYS A 91 -20.31 -9.14 8.27
CA LYS A 91 -21.73 -9.41 8.56
C LYS A 91 -22.64 -8.19 8.54
N CYS A 92 -22.12 -6.98 8.55
CA CYS A 92 -22.94 -5.78 8.44
C CYS A 92 -23.48 -5.58 7.01
N GLU A 93 -24.46 -4.73 6.86
CA GLU A 93 -25.07 -4.42 5.57
C GLU A 93 -24.04 -4.07 4.50
N TYR A 94 -23.05 -3.25 4.83
CA TYR A 94 -22.01 -2.83 3.90
C TYR A 94 -21.12 -4.00 3.46
N CYS A 95 -20.68 -4.85 4.40
CA CYS A 95 -19.88 -6.04 4.07
C CYS A 95 -20.67 -7.03 3.18
N LEU A 96 -21.95 -7.24 3.47
CA LEU A 96 -22.80 -8.13 2.67
C LEU A 96 -23.06 -7.59 1.25
N GLN A 97 -22.89 -6.29 1.04
CA GLN A 97 -22.99 -5.62 -0.27
C GLN A 97 -21.63 -5.47 -0.98
N GLY A 98 -20.53 -6.00 -0.41
CA GLY A 98 -19.18 -5.83 -0.95
C GLY A 98 -18.63 -4.40 -0.80
N ARG A 99 -19.19 -3.61 0.12
CA ARG A 99 -18.78 -2.23 0.42
C ARG A 99 -17.98 -2.19 1.73
N ASP A 100 -16.98 -3.03 1.83
CA ASP A 100 -16.19 -3.28 3.05
C ASP A 100 -15.53 -2.02 3.63
N ASN A 101 -15.16 -1.08 2.77
CA ASN A 101 -14.61 0.22 3.17
C ASN A 101 -15.59 1.07 4.01
N LEU A 102 -16.88 0.76 3.99
CA LEU A 102 -17.92 1.43 4.79
C LEU A 102 -18.29 0.66 6.05
N CYS A 103 -17.65 -0.48 6.34
CA CYS A 103 -17.90 -1.23 7.56
C CYS A 103 -17.65 -0.35 8.80
N SER A 104 -18.67 -0.24 9.65
CA SER A 104 -18.59 0.57 10.90
C SER A 104 -17.72 -0.08 11.97
N ASP A 105 -17.57 -1.41 11.89
CA ASP A 105 -16.77 -2.24 12.81
C ASP A 105 -15.51 -2.74 12.09
N ARG A 106 -14.81 -1.80 11.47
CA ARG A 106 -13.56 -2.11 10.77
C ARG A 106 -12.35 -1.85 11.65
N ASP A 107 -11.36 -2.72 11.49
CA ASP A 107 -10.03 -2.57 12.05
C ASP A 107 -9.00 -2.45 10.91
N MET A 108 -7.79 -1.98 11.21
CA MET A 108 -6.77 -1.81 10.18
C MET A 108 -5.37 -2.09 10.74
N ILE A 109 -4.64 -2.95 10.03
CA ILE A 109 -3.24 -3.26 10.30
C ILE A 109 -2.39 -1.98 10.21
N GLY A 110 -1.50 -1.76 11.19
CA GLY A 110 -0.66 -0.57 11.26
C GLY A 110 -1.39 0.73 11.64
N MET A 111 -2.65 0.63 12.09
CA MET A 111 -3.45 1.78 12.52
C MET A 111 -4.12 1.56 13.88
N SER A 112 -5.01 0.61 13.99
CA SER A 112 -5.70 0.20 15.22
C SER A 112 -5.21 -1.17 15.71
N ARG A 113 -4.49 -1.90 14.86
CA ARG A 113 -3.85 -3.17 15.12
C ARG A 113 -2.36 -3.11 14.76
N GLN A 114 -1.52 -3.91 15.46
CA GLN A 114 -0.08 -3.97 15.20
C GLN A 114 0.22 -4.31 13.72
N GLY A 115 1.16 -3.58 13.13
CA GLY A 115 1.52 -3.68 11.72
C GLY A 115 2.80 -4.47 11.44
N ALA A 116 3.34 -4.26 10.24
CA ALA A 116 4.40 -5.07 9.65
C ALA A 116 5.82 -4.54 9.87
N PHE A 117 6.04 -3.41 10.57
CA PHE A 117 7.41 -2.97 10.92
C PHE A 117 8.00 -3.82 12.04
N ALA A 118 7.88 -5.15 11.91
CA ALA A 118 8.34 -6.16 12.86
C ALA A 118 8.74 -7.45 12.14
N GLN A 119 9.48 -8.34 12.83
CA GLN A 119 9.82 -9.65 12.26
C GLN A 119 8.60 -10.54 12.06
N TYR A 120 7.60 -10.41 12.92
CA TYR A 120 6.37 -11.19 12.88
C TYR A 120 5.16 -10.30 13.07
N MET A 121 4.06 -10.66 12.42
CA MET A 121 2.75 -10.06 12.63
C MET A 121 1.65 -11.12 12.52
N THR A 122 0.46 -10.80 13.01
CA THR A 122 -0.73 -11.63 12.83
C THR A 122 -1.73 -10.92 11.92
N ILE A 123 -2.45 -11.72 11.12
CA ILE A 123 -3.47 -11.25 10.20
C ILE A 123 -4.61 -12.27 10.15
N PRO A 124 -5.89 -11.85 10.11
CA PRO A 124 -6.98 -12.78 9.89
C PRO A 124 -6.84 -13.52 8.56
N ASN A 125 -7.11 -14.83 8.57
CA ASN A 125 -6.97 -15.67 7.38
C ASN A 125 -7.74 -15.14 6.16
N GLN A 126 -8.92 -14.56 6.39
CA GLN A 126 -9.75 -13.97 5.32
C GLN A 126 -9.10 -12.76 4.63
N CYS A 127 -8.12 -12.12 5.27
CA CYS A 127 -7.41 -10.97 4.72
C CYS A 127 -6.16 -11.37 3.92
N LEU A 128 -5.77 -12.66 3.93
CA LEU A 128 -4.58 -13.14 3.22
C LEU A 128 -4.78 -13.13 1.71
N VAL A 129 -3.72 -12.72 1.01
CA VAL A 129 -3.60 -12.81 -0.44
C VAL A 129 -2.33 -13.60 -0.75
N HIS A 130 -2.51 -14.77 -1.37
CA HIS A 130 -1.39 -15.64 -1.74
C HIS A 130 -0.63 -15.07 -2.93
N ALA A 131 0.69 -15.03 -2.82
CA ALA A 131 1.58 -14.59 -3.87
C ALA A 131 2.36 -15.77 -4.48
N PRO A 132 2.73 -15.70 -5.77
CA PRO A 132 3.61 -16.70 -6.37
C PRO A 132 4.94 -16.78 -5.59
N SER A 133 5.37 -18.00 -5.26
CA SER A 133 6.63 -18.22 -4.51
C SER A 133 7.87 -17.66 -5.22
N THR A 134 7.82 -17.59 -6.55
CA THR A 134 8.90 -17.05 -7.40
C THR A 134 8.95 -15.51 -7.43
N MET A 135 7.89 -14.83 -6.98
CA MET A 135 7.85 -13.37 -6.99
C MET A 135 8.76 -12.81 -5.90
N ASN A 136 9.52 -11.77 -6.24
CA ASN A 136 10.36 -11.06 -5.27
C ASN A 136 9.50 -10.42 -4.17
N SER A 137 9.91 -10.57 -2.91
CA SER A 137 9.15 -10.11 -1.74
C SER A 137 8.92 -8.59 -1.74
N ASN A 138 9.86 -7.80 -2.30
CA ASN A 138 9.68 -6.36 -2.45
C ASN A 138 8.55 -6.03 -3.44
N HIS A 139 8.40 -6.83 -4.51
CA HIS A 139 7.29 -6.65 -5.45
C HIS A 139 5.96 -7.08 -4.85
N VAL A 140 5.95 -8.14 -4.04
CA VAL A 140 4.73 -8.58 -3.33
C VAL A 140 4.27 -7.51 -2.34
N ALA A 141 5.18 -6.85 -1.64
CA ALA A 141 4.85 -5.76 -0.72
C ALA A 141 4.17 -4.56 -1.42
N LEU A 142 4.41 -4.36 -2.72
CA LEU A 142 3.74 -3.32 -3.51
C LEU A 142 2.30 -3.67 -3.91
N THR A 143 1.78 -4.84 -3.56
CA THR A 143 0.41 -5.25 -3.93
C THR A 143 -0.65 -4.33 -3.32
N GLU A 144 -0.47 -3.91 -2.08
CA GLU A 144 -1.42 -3.01 -1.42
C GLU A 144 -1.50 -1.64 -2.10
N PRO A 145 -0.39 -0.89 -2.29
CA PRO A 145 -0.46 0.38 -3.02
C PRO A 145 -0.87 0.19 -4.49
N ALA A 146 -0.53 -0.93 -5.14
CA ALA A 146 -1.00 -1.24 -6.49
C ALA A 146 -2.52 -1.45 -6.54
N ALA A 147 -3.13 -2.05 -5.52
CA ALA A 147 -4.60 -2.18 -5.45
C ALA A 147 -5.29 -0.81 -5.38
N THR A 148 -4.72 0.16 -4.64
CA THR A 148 -5.19 1.55 -4.61
C THR A 148 -5.14 2.18 -6.01
N VAL A 149 -4.03 1.98 -6.73
CA VAL A 149 -3.85 2.48 -8.09
C VAL A 149 -4.85 1.84 -9.07
N VAL A 150 -5.04 0.52 -9.01
CA VAL A 150 -6.02 -0.18 -9.85
C VAL A 150 -7.42 0.39 -9.62
N HIS A 151 -7.79 0.64 -8.37
CA HIS A 151 -9.07 1.26 -8.05
C HIS A 151 -9.21 2.67 -8.67
N ALA A 152 -8.20 3.52 -8.51
CA ALA A 152 -8.20 4.87 -9.07
C ALA A 152 -8.28 4.87 -10.61
N VAL A 153 -7.52 3.99 -11.28
CA VAL A 153 -7.54 3.87 -12.74
C VAL A 153 -8.89 3.32 -13.23
N ASN A 154 -9.48 2.35 -12.54
CA ASN A 154 -10.81 1.85 -12.88
C ASN A 154 -11.87 2.96 -12.77
N LEU A 155 -11.83 3.78 -11.73
CA LEU A 155 -12.72 4.95 -11.63
C LEU A 155 -12.52 5.93 -12.79
N ALA A 156 -11.27 6.15 -13.21
CA ALA A 156 -10.98 7.00 -14.36
C ALA A 156 -11.55 6.40 -15.66
N ILE A 157 -11.42 5.09 -15.85
CA ILE A 157 -11.96 4.37 -17.01
C ILE A 157 -13.50 4.46 -17.04
N GLU A 158 -14.16 4.18 -15.91
CA GLU A 158 -15.64 4.20 -15.81
C GLU A 158 -16.24 5.59 -16.06
N ASN A 159 -15.49 6.65 -15.76
CA ASN A 159 -15.93 8.04 -15.94
C ASN A 159 -15.36 8.72 -17.20
N SER A 160 -14.63 8.01 -18.03
CA SER A 160 -14.09 8.54 -19.28
C SER A 160 -15.13 8.55 -20.40
N PHE A 161 -15.10 9.60 -21.24
CA PHE A 161 -15.99 9.72 -22.40
C PHE A 161 -15.56 8.87 -23.60
N LYS A 162 -14.38 8.27 -23.55
CA LYS A 162 -13.81 7.43 -24.62
C LYS A 162 -12.92 6.35 -23.99
N PRO A 163 -12.56 5.30 -24.76
CA PRO A 163 -11.64 4.27 -24.25
C PRO A 163 -10.36 4.89 -23.67
N ILE A 164 -9.88 4.39 -22.53
CA ILE A 164 -8.71 4.96 -21.85
C ILE A 164 -7.45 4.93 -22.72
N SER A 165 -7.34 3.94 -23.62
CA SER A 165 -6.26 3.86 -24.62
C SER A 165 -6.21 5.04 -25.58
N ASP A 166 -7.36 5.69 -25.82
CA ASP A 166 -7.49 6.82 -26.72
C ASP A 166 -7.38 8.17 -25.98
N CYS A 167 -7.25 8.11 -24.64
CA CYS A 167 -7.08 9.29 -23.81
C CYS A 167 -5.63 9.75 -23.76
N HIS A 168 -5.47 11.05 -23.56
CA HIS A 168 -4.21 11.64 -23.12
C HIS A 168 -4.31 11.91 -21.61
N VAL A 169 -3.53 11.21 -20.80
CA VAL A 169 -3.64 11.22 -19.34
C VAL A 169 -2.49 12.01 -18.73
N LEU A 170 -2.80 12.87 -17.75
CA LEU A 170 -1.81 13.51 -16.90
C LEU A 170 -1.76 12.80 -15.55
N VAL A 171 -0.56 12.39 -15.14
CA VAL A 171 -0.29 11.88 -13.79
C VAL A 171 0.48 12.94 -13.03
N ILE A 172 -0.04 13.36 -11.87
CA ILE A 172 0.58 14.37 -11.01
C ILE A 172 1.30 13.67 -9.86
N GLY A 173 2.61 13.90 -9.76
CA GLY A 173 3.50 13.25 -8.81
C GLY A 173 4.08 11.93 -9.33
N ALA A 174 5.37 11.69 -9.04
CA ALA A 174 6.06 10.43 -9.33
C ALA A 174 6.56 9.77 -8.02
N GLY A 175 5.75 9.86 -6.96
CA GLY A 175 5.88 9.02 -5.77
C GLY A 175 5.46 7.57 -6.08
N ALA A 176 5.35 6.72 -5.07
CA ALA A 176 4.98 5.32 -5.24
C ALA A 176 3.64 5.15 -6.00
N ILE A 177 2.60 5.88 -5.60
CA ILE A 177 1.27 5.83 -6.24
C ILE A 177 1.32 6.34 -7.68
N GLY A 178 1.90 7.53 -7.93
CA GLY A 178 1.96 8.07 -9.29
C GLY A 178 2.81 7.24 -10.24
N LEU A 179 3.92 6.65 -9.77
CA LEU A 179 4.74 5.75 -10.57
C LEU A 179 4.01 4.45 -10.91
N LEU A 180 3.33 3.83 -9.94
CA LEU A 180 2.51 2.64 -10.18
C LEU A 180 1.33 2.95 -11.11
N THR A 181 0.70 4.13 -10.97
CA THR A 181 -0.34 4.61 -11.90
C THR A 181 0.20 4.72 -13.32
N ALA A 182 1.35 5.35 -13.50
CA ALA A 182 1.96 5.49 -14.81
C ALA A 182 2.35 4.14 -15.43
N LEU A 183 2.83 3.18 -14.62
CA LEU A 183 3.11 1.80 -15.06
C LEU A 183 1.85 1.07 -15.50
N LEU A 184 0.75 1.18 -14.75
CA LEU A 184 -0.53 0.58 -15.11
C LEU A 184 -1.09 1.20 -16.40
N LEU A 185 -1.10 2.51 -16.52
CA LEU A 185 -1.53 3.21 -17.75
C LEU A 185 -0.66 2.81 -18.97
N LYS A 186 0.65 2.67 -18.78
CA LYS A 186 1.56 2.16 -19.83
C LYS A 186 1.15 0.76 -20.28
N SER A 187 0.78 -0.14 -19.36
CA SER A 187 0.34 -1.49 -19.72
C SER A 187 -0.95 -1.51 -20.56
N HIS A 188 -1.77 -0.47 -20.43
CA HIS A 188 -2.97 -0.23 -21.25
C HIS A 188 -2.68 0.53 -22.56
N GLY A 189 -1.41 0.84 -22.86
CA GLY A 189 -1.04 1.57 -24.08
C GLY A 189 -1.43 3.06 -24.06
N VAL A 190 -1.72 3.62 -22.91
CA VAL A 190 -2.23 4.98 -22.74
C VAL A 190 -1.13 6.02 -23.02
N LYS A 191 -1.45 7.04 -23.81
CA LYS A 191 -0.60 8.22 -23.98
C LYS A 191 -0.65 9.04 -22.70
N MET A 192 0.49 9.26 -22.06
CA MET A 192 0.53 9.97 -20.78
C MET A 192 1.66 10.97 -20.68
N GLN A 193 1.49 11.90 -19.75
CA GLN A 193 2.51 12.80 -19.24
C GLN A 193 2.57 12.68 -17.71
N VAL A 194 3.76 12.81 -17.13
CA VAL A 194 3.99 12.78 -15.70
C VAL A 194 4.56 14.12 -15.26
N LEU A 195 3.97 14.72 -14.23
CA LEU A 195 4.51 15.89 -13.55
C LEU A 195 5.16 15.50 -12.22
N GLU A 196 6.37 15.99 -11.99
CA GLU A 196 7.08 15.74 -10.73
C GLU A 196 8.03 16.91 -10.43
N THR A 197 7.90 17.51 -9.26
CA THR A 197 8.75 18.61 -8.81
C THR A 197 10.12 18.16 -8.33
N ASN A 198 10.23 16.92 -7.80
CA ASN A 198 11.49 16.37 -7.32
C ASN A 198 12.28 15.75 -8.48
N MET A 199 13.29 16.51 -8.96
CA MET A 199 14.15 16.08 -10.06
C MET A 199 14.85 14.73 -9.83
N ALA A 200 15.07 14.34 -8.58
CA ALA A 200 15.68 13.02 -8.26
C ALA A 200 14.81 11.83 -8.67
N ARG A 201 13.50 12.01 -8.88
CA ARG A 201 12.56 10.97 -9.32
C ARG A 201 12.44 10.87 -10.84
N HIS A 202 12.86 11.89 -11.61
CA HIS A 202 12.76 11.90 -13.07
C HIS A 202 13.47 10.72 -13.75
N PRO A 203 14.70 10.31 -13.34
CA PRO A 203 15.34 9.13 -13.90
C PRO A 203 14.51 7.85 -13.74
N CYS A 204 13.85 7.65 -12.60
CA CYS A 204 13.01 6.49 -12.33
C CYS A 204 11.79 6.44 -13.28
N VAL A 205 11.13 7.59 -13.52
CA VAL A 205 10.03 7.69 -14.48
C VAL A 205 10.51 7.31 -15.88
N LYS A 206 11.65 7.87 -16.33
CA LYS A 206 12.22 7.55 -17.65
C LYS A 206 12.57 6.08 -17.79
N GLU A 207 13.19 5.49 -16.78
CA GLU A 207 13.65 4.10 -16.80
C GLU A 207 12.47 3.11 -16.85
N HIS A 208 11.49 3.29 -15.98
CA HIS A 208 10.42 2.29 -15.81
C HIS A 208 9.19 2.57 -16.68
N VAL A 209 8.78 3.83 -16.80
CA VAL A 209 7.62 4.23 -17.59
C VAL A 209 7.98 4.49 -19.05
N GLY A 210 9.15 5.04 -19.31
CA GLY A 210 9.63 5.37 -20.66
C GLY A 210 9.24 6.78 -21.14
N VAL A 211 8.62 7.59 -20.27
CA VAL A 211 8.33 9.01 -20.55
C VAL A 211 9.26 9.93 -19.79
N ILE A 212 9.43 11.15 -20.28
CA ILE A 212 10.19 12.20 -19.58
C ILE A 212 9.23 12.91 -18.64
N ALA A 213 9.52 12.85 -17.33
CA ALA A 213 8.76 13.65 -16.36
C ALA A 213 9.04 15.15 -16.57
N MET A 214 8.02 15.96 -16.41
CA MET A 214 8.12 17.43 -16.47
C MET A 214 8.05 18.00 -15.06
N ASN A 215 8.83 19.06 -14.84
CA ASN A 215 8.74 19.83 -13.61
C ASN A 215 7.78 21.02 -13.83
N PRO A 216 6.60 21.05 -13.19
CA PRO A 216 5.61 22.10 -13.41
C PRO A 216 6.07 23.49 -12.94
N LEU A 217 7.17 23.57 -12.18
CA LEU A 217 7.75 24.85 -11.75
C LEU A 217 8.65 25.50 -12.83
N THR A 218 9.16 24.72 -13.78
CA THR A 218 10.10 25.19 -14.82
C THR A 218 9.61 24.93 -16.23
N ASP A 219 8.77 23.93 -16.42
CA ASP A 219 8.32 23.47 -17.72
C ASP A 219 6.88 23.95 -17.99
N SER A 220 6.62 24.36 -19.23
CA SER A 220 5.28 24.79 -19.63
C SER A 220 4.39 23.58 -19.93
N VAL A 221 3.32 23.40 -19.17
CA VAL A 221 2.24 22.47 -19.46
C VAL A 221 1.15 23.21 -20.23
N LYS A 222 0.77 22.70 -21.40
CA LYS A 222 -0.28 23.33 -22.20
C LYS A 222 -1.65 23.07 -21.57
N ASP A 223 -2.46 24.12 -21.49
CA ASP A 223 -3.84 24.04 -21.02
C ASP A 223 -4.69 23.17 -21.94
N SER A 224 -5.70 22.51 -21.34
CA SER A 224 -6.75 21.76 -22.06
C SER A 224 -6.22 20.67 -23.02
N THR A 225 -5.10 20.04 -22.71
CA THR A 225 -4.51 18.99 -23.54
C THR A 225 -4.72 17.57 -23.01
N PHE A 226 -5.29 17.42 -21.82
CA PHE A 226 -5.51 16.13 -21.18
C PHE A 226 -6.99 15.81 -21.05
N ASP A 227 -7.34 14.55 -21.30
CA ASP A 227 -8.69 14.02 -21.15
C ASP A 227 -8.96 13.59 -19.70
N VAL A 228 -7.93 13.12 -19.02
CA VAL A 228 -7.98 12.60 -17.64
C VAL A 228 -6.77 13.13 -16.87
N VAL A 229 -7.00 13.50 -15.62
CA VAL A 229 -5.94 13.87 -14.68
C VAL A 229 -6.05 12.98 -13.45
N ILE A 230 -4.94 12.37 -13.05
CA ILE A 230 -4.84 11.52 -11.85
C ILE A 230 -3.77 12.13 -10.95
N ASP A 231 -4.18 12.50 -9.71
CA ASP A 231 -3.31 13.07 -8.68
C ASP A 231 -3.19 12.10 -7.50
#